data_a865a6bdae88751040e85a766de84544
#
_entry.id   a865a6bdae88751040e85a766de84544
#
_cell.length_a   1.000
_cell.length_b   1.000
_cell.length_c   1.000
_cell.angle_alpha   90.00
_cell.angle_beta   90.00
_cell.angle_gamma   90.00
#
_symmetry.space_group_name_H-M   'P 1'
#
loop_
_entity.id
_entity.type
_entity.pdbx_description
1 polymer ?
#
loop_
_entity_poly.entity_id
_entity_poly.type
_entity_poly.pdbx_seq_one_letter_code
_entity_poly.pdbx_strand_id
1 'polypeptide(L)'
;MSAARMGDLVIKQIYYTGSDIKKAANYHDNFFEVYNNSSDTIYLDGLYFAKLQGVQKYIASNAGKKGYTANGQYNWAEAQGLEGLGEKANTDYVYAKTVIAFPGTGKDYPLAPGKSKIVASSARNHKEPLPGKPAVQKPELTIDLSHAHFEVYLDPSFVKDGKSLDTDNPAVTNMVILHKNGGKDFLLDTQGREAYILFRDTKENFEAYKRVPLPTVTNADSNSAKCVQIPLDKIIDGINAQHNNANNSLPHRLPDSIDAGELKAKSAFSSEVFIRKVKEVKNGFTRYQDTNNSTNDFQLKDNEFDLSALNE
;
A
#
# COMPACT_ATOMS: atom_id res chain seq x y z
N MET A 1 -10.14 -10.74 22.10
CA MET A 1 -10.27 -10.38 20.68
C MET A 1 -9.45 -11.38 19.89
N SER A 2 -10.05 -12.05 18.90
CA SER A 2 -9.28 -12.90 17.99
C SER A 2 -8.36 -11.98 17.18
N ALA A 3 -7.05 -12.23 17.22
CA ALA A 3 -6.12 -11.54 16.33
C ALA A 3 -6.46 -11.94 14.89
N ALA A 4 -6.57 -10.98 13.98
CA ALA A 4 -6.76 -11.27 12.56
C ALA A 4 -5.57 -12.12 12.08
N ARG A 5 -5.88 -13.21 11.36
CA ARG A 5 -4.90 -14.14 10.80
C ARG A 5 -4.73 -13.84 9.32
N MET A 6 -3.68 -14.38 8.74
CA MET A 6 -3.49 -14.35 7.29
C MET A 6 -4.76 -14.89 6.60
N GLY A 7 -5.29 -14.14 5.61
CA GLY A 7 -6.53 -14.45 4.91
C GLY A 7 -7.84 -14.00 5.57
N ASP A 8 -7.82 -13.53 6.83
CA ASP A 8 -9.02 -12.99 7.50
C ASP A 8 -9.39 -11.59 6.98
N LEU A 9 -8.39 -10.73 6.78
CA LEU A 9 -8.53 -9.47 6.09
C LEU A 9 -7.71 -9.52 4.80
N VAL A 10 -8.29 -9.09 3.70
CA VAL A 10 -7.59 -9.06 2.41
C VAL A 10 -7.72 -7.70 1.75
N ILE A 11 -6.72 -7.32 0.97
CA ILE A 11 -6.84 -6.22 0.01
C ILE A 11 -7.69 -6.75 -1.14
N LYS A 12 -8.97 -6.36 -1.16
CA LYS A 12 -9.92 -6.81 -2.19
C LYS A 12 -9.64 -6.12 -3.52
N GLN A 13 -9.30 -4.85 -3.46
CA GLN A 13 -9.06 -4.03 -4.64
C GLN A 13 -7.92 -3.05 -4.37
N ILE A 14 -7.08 -2.85 -5.38
CA ILE A 14 -6.03 -1.82 -5.33
C ILE A 14 -5.91 -1.12 -6.68
N TYR A 15 -6.00 0.19 -6.64
CA TYR A 15 -5.87 1.07 -7.79
C TYR A 15 -4.66 1.98 -7.60
N TYR A 16 -3.52 1.56 -8.11
CA TYR A 16 -2.27 2.33 -7.98
C TYR A 16 -1.86 3.01 -9.30
N THR A 17 -2.40 2.59 -10.44
CA THR A 17 -1.94 3.09 -11.75
C THR A 17 -2.24 4.57 -11.97
N GLY A 18 -3.30 5.10 -11.34
CA GLY A 18 -3.80 6.43 -11.64
C GLY A 18 -4.43 6.54 -13.03
N SER A 19 -5.05 7.66 -13.31
CA SER A 19 -5.69 7.97 -14.58
C SER A 19 -4.85 8.92 -15.45
N ASP A 20 -5.30 9.22 -16.66
CA ASP A 20 -4.57 10.06 -17.63
C ASP A 20 -4.13 11.40 -17.02
N ILE A 21 -2.83 11.69 -17.09
CA ILE A 21 -2.20 12.83 -16.43
C ILE A 21 -2.61 14.19 -17.02
N LYS A 22 -3.17 14.23 -18.22
CA LYS A 22 -3.56 15.47 -18.90
C LYS A 22 -5.07 15.64 -19.00
N LYS A 23 -5.80 14.54 -19.03
CA LYS A 23 -7.23 14.53 -19.36
C LYS A 23 -8.13 14.11 -18.22
N ALA A 24 -7.59 13.40 -17.25
CA ALA A 24 -8.31 12.90 -16.07
C ALA A 24 -7.66 13.38 -14.76
N ALA A 25 -7.78 12.61 -13.68
CA ALA A 25 -7.33 13.00 -12.34
C ALA A 25 -5.85 12.71 -12.06
N ASN A 26 -5.14 12.18 -13.05
CA ASN A 26 -3.75 11.82 -12.85
C ASN A 26 -3.65 10.64 -11.86
N TYR A 27 -2.74 10.72 -10.87
CA TYR A 27 -2.48 9.68 -9.87
C TYR A 27 -3.14 9.99 -8.51
N HIS A 28 -3.83 11.10 -8.37
CA HIS A 28 -4.47 11.48 -7.11
C HIS A 28 -5.73 10.66 -6.78
N ASP A 29 -6.25 9.92 -7.75
CA ASP A 29 -7.41 9.05 -7.63
C ASP A 29 -7.08 7.62 -7.18
N ASN A 30 -5.87 7.40 -6.65
CA ASN A 30 -5.47 6.12 -6.08
C ASN A 30 -6.33 5.75 -4.86
N PHE A 31 -6.57 4.44 -4.69
CA PHE A 31 -7.20 3.89 -3.50
C PHE A 31 -6.86 2.42 -3.30
N PHE A 32 -7.15 1.90 -2.11
CA PHE A 32 -7.23 0.48 -1.84
C PHE A 32 -8.47 0.15 -1.01
N GLU A 33 -8.90 -1.09 -1.05
CA GLU A 33 -10.08 -1.58 -0.35
C GLU A 33 -9.72 -2.78 0.51
N VAL A 34 -10.05 -2.70 1.81
CA VAL A 34 -9.86 -3.79 2.78
C VAL A 34 -11.18 -4.50 2.98
N TYR A 35 -11.19 -5.82 2.85
CA TYR A 35 -12.37 -6.67 2.96
C TYR A 35 -12.21 -7.68 4.09
N ASN A 36 -13.29 -7.89 4.85
CA ASN A 36 -13.35 -8.93 5.86
C ASN A 36 -13.76 -10.28 5.22
N ASN A 37 -12.78 -11.13 5.01
CA ASN A 37 -12.90 -12.43 4.38
C ASN A 37 -13.19 -13.57 5.40
N SER A 38 -13.35 -13.20 6.69
CA SER A 38 -13.63 -14.12 7.79
C SER A 38 -15.11 -14.17 8.16
N SER A 39 -15.47 -15.09 9.05
CA SER A 39 -16.83 -15.21 9.60
C SER A 39 -17.10 -14.31 10.82
N ASP A 40 -16.08 -13.62 11.33
CA ASP A 40 -16.17 -12.83 12.54
C ASP A 40 -16.06 -11.32 12.23
N THR A 41 -16.67 -10.48 13.07
CA THR A 41 -16.42 -9.04 12.99
C THR A 41 -15.00 -8.73 13.40
N ILE A 42 -14.26 -8.02 12.53
CA ILE A 42 -12.89 -7.55 12.79
C ILE A 42 -12.93 -6.03 12.94
N TYR A 43 -12.25 -5.52 13.97
CA TYR A 43 -12.11 -4.08 14.16
C TYR A 43 -10.89 -3.58 13.41
N LEU A 44 -11.06 -2.51 12.63
CA LEU A 44 -9.95 -1.92 11.84
C LEU A 44 -9.04 -1.05 12.69
N ASP A 45 -9.47 -0.64 13.87
CA ASP A 45 -8.70 0.15 14.82
C ASP A 45 -7.28 -0.42 14.99
N GLY A 46 -6.25 0.40 14.74
CA GLY A 46 -4.86 -0.04 14.83
C GLY A 46 -4.44 -1.12 13.83
N LEU A 47 -5.20 -1.36 12.77
CA LEU A 47 -4.71 -2.06 11.59
C LEU A 47 -3.80 -1.11 10.83
N TYR A 48 -2.66 -1.62 10.39
CA TYR A 48 -1.67 -0.86 9.64
C TYR A 48 -1.70 -1.23 8.16
N PHE A 49 -1.47 -0.22 7.32
CA PHE A 49 -1.12 -0.41 5.92
C PHE A 49 0.26 0.18 5.67
N ALA A 50 1.12 -0.54 4.94
CA ALA A 50 2.45 -0.06 4.64
C ALA A 50 2.83 -0.18 3.17
N LYS A 51 3.63 0.78 2.72
CA LYS A 51 4.31 0.78 1.42
C LYS A 51 5.76 0.38 1.65
N LEU A 52 6.16 -0.73 1.04
CA LEU A 52 7.49 -1.29 1.25
C LEU A 52 8.55 -0.63 0.37
N GLN A 53 9.72 -0.51 0.93
CA GLN A 53 10.92 -0.05 0.24
C GLN A 53 11.59 -1.22 -0.49
N GLY A 54 12.00 -0.97 -1.72
CA GLY A 54 12.85 -1.84 -2.52
C GLY A 54 13.57 -1.02 -3.59
N VAL A 55 14.37 -1.69 -4.40
CA VAL A 55 15.03 -1.02 -5.54
C VAL A 55 13.97 -0.49 -6.50
N GLN A 56 14.18 0.72 -7.02
CA GLN A 56 13.25 1.39 -7.93
C GLN A 56 13.61 1.15 -9.39
N LYS A 57 14.82 0.66 -9.62
CA LYS A 57 15.35 0.27 -10.93
C LYS A 57 16.29 -0.92 -10.74
N TYR A 58 16.09 -1.94 -11.55
CA TYR A 58 17.04 -3.05 -11.60
C TYR A 58 18.29 -2.61 -12.36
N ILE A 59 19.45 -2.82 -11.73
CA ILE A 59 20.76 -2.54 -12.30
C ILE A 59 21.59 -3.81 -12.12
N ALA A 60 21.78 -4.57 -13.19
CA ALA A 60 22.46 -5.87 -13.16
C ALA A 60 23.86 -5.79 -12.55
N SER A 61 24.59 -4.69 -12.78
CA SER A 61 25.92 -4.48 -12.20
C SER A 61 25.94 -4.25 -10.69
N ASN A 62 24.78 -4.06 -10.05
CA ASN A 62 24.67 -3.95 -8.59
C ASN A 62 24.44 -5.30 -7.90
N ALA A 63 23.94 -6.29 -8.63
CA ALA A 63 23.66 -7.61 -8.08
C ALA A 63 24.88 -8.21 -7.38
N GLY A 64 24.73 -8.63 -6.12
CA GLY A 64 25.81 -9.20 -5.29
C GLY A 64 26.86 -8.21 -4.83
N LYS A 65 26.73 -6.90 -5.11
CA LYS A 65 27.61 -5.86 -4.56
C LYS A 65 27.13 -5.39 -3.19
N LYS A 66 27.98 -4.62 -2.50
CA LYS A 66 27.68 -4.03 -1.20
C LYS A 66 26.33 -3.32 -1.22
N GLY A 67 25.45 -3.66 -0.28
CA GLY A 67 24.09 -3.13 -0.14
C GLY A 67 23.04 -3.85 -1.00
N TYR A 68 23.45 -4.86 -1.80
CA TYR A 68 22.55 -5.58 -2.70
C TYR A 68 22.69 -7.10 -2.58
N THR A 69 21.58 -7.81 -2.64
CA THR A 69 21.53 -9.27 -2.73
C THR A 69 21.95 -9.76 -4.13
N ALA A 70 22.11 -11.07 -4.27
CA ALA A 70 22.50 -11.68 -5.55
C ALA A 70 21.48 -11.41 -6.68
N ASN A 71 20.20 -11.20 -6.37
CA ASN A 71 19.16 -10.85 -7.35
C ASN A 71 18.99 -9.32 -7.55
N GLY A 72 19.82 -8.49 -6.90
CA GLY A 72 19.82 -7.05 -7.05
C GLY A 72 18.83 -6.28 -6.19
N GLN A 73 18.14 -6.95 -5.24
CA GLN A 73 17.34 -6.26 -4.22
C GLN A 73 18.27 -5.69 -3.13
N TYR A 74 17.78 -4.81 -2.26
CA TYR A 74 18.53 -4.34 -1.10
C TYR A 74 18.88 -5.50 -0.16
N ASN A 75 20.15 -5.56 0.27
CA ASN A 75 20.62 -6.49 1.28
C ASN A 75 20.55 -5.84 2.67
N TRP A 76 19.42 -6.02 3.34
CA TRP A 76 19.16 -5.40 4.64
C TRP A 76 20.11 -5.90 5.74
N ALA A 77 20.76 -7.06 5.57
CA ALA A 77 21.81 -7.52 6.49
C ALA A 77 23.01 -6.54 6.58
N GLU A 78 23.16 -5.68 5.56
CA GLU A 78 24.21 -4.66 5.52
C GLU A 78 23.74 -3.26 5.92
N ALA A 79 22.48 -3.10 6.31
CA ALA A 79 21.97 -1.82 6.75
C ALA A 79 22.51 -1.43 8.13
N GLN A 80 22.92 -0.19 8.28
CA GLN A 80 23.39 0.36 9.57
C GLN A 80 22.27 0.23 10.63
N GLY A 81 22.61 -0.33 11.79
CA GLY A 81 21.69 -0.61 12.89
C GLY A 81 21.09 -2.01 12.88
N LEU A 82 21.41 -2.84 11.88
CA LEU A 82 20.99 -4.24 11.81
C LEU A 82 22.17 -5.23 11.96
N GLU A 83 23.31 -4.73 12.42
CA GLU A 83 24.48 -5.56 12.69
C GLU A 83 24.12 -6.69 13.66
N GLY A 84 24.51 -7.90 13.33
CA GLY A 84 24.25 -9.09 14.14
C GLY A 84 22.96 -9.85 13.78
N LEU A 85 22.07 -9.33 12.92
CA LEU A 85 20.93 -10.09 12.42
C LEU A 85 21.33 -11.08 11.31
N GLY A 86 22.39 -10.78 10.53
CA GLY A 86 22.77 -11.58 9.39
C GLY A 86 21.61 -11.75 8.40
N GLU A 87 21.47 -12.94 7.81
CA GLU A 87 20.40 -13.25 6.83
C GLU A 87 18.99 -13.04 7.35
N LYS A 88 18.78 -13.09 8.67
CA LYS A 88 17.46 -12.81 9.27
C LYS A 88 16.93 -11.41 8.93
N ALA A 89 17.83 -10.45 8.70
CA ALA A 89 17.41 -9.13 8.26
C ALA A 89 16.66 -9.17 6.92
N ASN A 90 16.96 -10.13 6.04
CA ASN A 90 16.31 -10.29 4.74
C ASN A 90 15.15 -11.31 4.77
N THR A 91 15.18 -12.27 5.71
CA THR A 91 14.22 -13.40 5.72
C THR A 91 13.08 -13.25 6.71
N ASP A 92 13.27 -12.51 7.81
CA ASP A 92 12.30 -12.43 8.90
C ASP A 92 11.57 -11.08 8.93
N TYR A 93 11.97 -10.14 8.09
CA TYR A 93 11.46 -8.76 8.08
C TYR A 93 11.24 -8.22 6.68
N VAL A 94 10.33 -7.24 6.60
CA VAL A 94 10.21 -6.31 5.47
C VAL A 94 10.43 -4.87 5.95
N TYR A 95 10.65 -3.95 5.03
CA TYR A 95 11.05 -2.57 5.36
C TYR A 95 10.14 -1.57 4.68
N ALA A 96 9.41 -0.79 5.49
CA ALA A 96 8.44 0.14 4.99
C ALA A 96 8.98 1.57 4.91
N LYS A 97 8.78 2.22 3.78
CA LYS A 97 9.04 3.66 3.59
C LYS A 97 7.88 4.53 4.03
N THR A 98 6.69 3.96 4.14
CA THR A 98 5.49 4.65 4.63
C THR A 98 4.64 3.66 5.41
N VAL A 99 4.14 4.09 6.57
CA VAL A 99 3.20 3.33 7.40
C VAL A 99 2.07 4.26 7.82
N ILE A 100 0.86 3.84 7.56
CA ILE A 100 -0.37 4.48 8.02
C ILE A 100 -1.19 3.48 8.84
N ALA A 101 -2.03 3.98 9.73
CA ALA A 101 -2.91 3.16 10.57
C ALA A 101 -4.35 3.63 10.46
N PHE A 102 -5.27 2.69 10.55
CA PHE A 102 -6.66 3.01 10.82
C PHE A 102 -6.75 3.66 12.22
N PRO A 103 -7.50 4.78 12.34
CA PRO A 103 -7.68 5.44 13.63
C PRO A 103 -8.52 4.58 14.57
N GLY A 104 -8.73 5.07 15.79
CA GLY A 104 -9.61 4.45 16.78
C GLY A 104 -8.89 3.93 18.01
N THR A 105 -9.70 3.51 18.98
CA THR A 105 -9.27 3.12 20.32
C THR A 105 -9.45 1.62 20.61
N GLY A 106 -9.84 0.85 19.58
CA GLY A 106 -9.94 -0.60 19.62
C GLY A 106 -11.29 -1.19 19.18
N LYS A 107 -12.37 -0.40 19.16
CA LYS A 107 -13.71 -0.84 18.77
C LYS A 107 -14.54 0.21 18.04
N ASP A 108 -13.90 1.23 17.49
CA ASP A 108 -14.59 2.35 16.84
C ASP A 108 -14.96 2.02 15.39
N TYR A 109 -14.20 1.13 14.75
CA TYR A 109 -14.38 0.79 13.33
C TYR A 109 -14.60 -0.72 13.12
N PRO A 110 -15.79 -1.25 13.49
CA PRO A 110 -16.12 -2.64 13.22
C PRO A 110 -16.29 -2.88 11.72
N LEU A 111 -15.72 -3.99 11.23
CA LEU A 111 -15.91 -4.49 9.88
C LEU A 111 -16.58 -5.86 9.95
N ALA A 112 -17.86 -5.92 9.64
CA ALA A 112 -18.62 -7.17 9.68
C ALA A 112 -18.15 -8.15 8.59
N PRO A 113 -18.40 -9.47 8.74
CA PRO A 113 -18.13 -10.44 7.69
C PRO A 113 -18.71 -10.03 6.34
N GLY A 114 -17.91 -10.14 5.29
CA GLY A 114 -18.36 -9.82 3.93
C GLY A 114 -18.49 -8.32 3.62
N LYS A 115 -18.03 -7.45 4.51
CA LYS A 115 -18.02 -6.01 4.31
C LYS A 115 -16.62 -5.51 4.03
N SER A 116 -16.54 -4.32 3.44
CA SER A 116 -15.25 -3.70 3.11
C SER A 116 -15.23 -2.20 3.40
N LYS A 117 -14.02 -1.64 3.41
CA LYS A 117 -13.78 -0.22 3.56
C LYS A 117 -12.77 0.26 2.50
N ILE A 118 -13.12 1.34 1.81
CA ILE A 118 -12.27 2.01 0.82
C ILE A 118 -11.47 3.10 1.53
N VAL A 119 -10.16 3.08 1.29
CA VAL A 119 -9.21 4.09 1.73
C VAL A 119 -8.68 4.82 0.50
N ALA A 120 -9.05 6.08 0.35
CA ALA A 120 -8.60 6.93 -0.75
C ALA A 120 -7.26 7.61 -0.43
N SER A 121 -6.44 7.84 -1.44
CA SER A 121 -5.31 8.78 -1.31
C SER A 121 -5.81 10.21 -1.11
N SER A 122 -6.91 10.56 -1.80
CA SER A 122 -7.64 11.81 -1.62
C SER A 122 -9.14 11.59 -1.82
N ALA A 123 -9.93 11.83 -0.78
CA ALA A 123 -11.37 11.57 -0.78
C ALA A 123 -12.17 12.71 -1.42
N ARG A 124 -12.11 12.80 -2.74
CA ARG A 124 -12.85 13.80 -3.51
C ARG A 124 -13.48 13.21 -4.76
N ASN A 125 -14.39 13.96 -5.38
CA ASN A 125 -14.86 13.60 -6.72
C ASN A 125 -13.78 13.98 -7.75
N HIS A 126 -13.03 12.98 -8.22
CA HIS A 126 -11.96 13.20 -9.18
C HIS A 126 -12.48 13.48 -10.61
N LYS A 127 -13.77 13.28 -10.88
CA LYS A 127 -14.42 13.65 -12.14
C LYS A 127 -14.63 15.16 -12.27
N GLU A 128 -14.54 15.87 -11.14
CA GLU A 128 -14.65 17.33 -11.06
C GLU A 128 -13.27 17.98 -10.97
N PRO A 129 -13.11 19.19 -11.52
CA PRO A 129 -11.83 19.90 -11.41
C PRO A 129 -11.57 20.40 -9.98
N LEU A 130 -10.31 20.56 -9.63
CA LEU A 130 -9.94 21.36 -8.47
C LEU A 130 -10.33 22.82 -8.67
N PRO A 131 -10.62 23.59 -7.59
CA PRO A 131 -10.92 25.00 -7.69
C PRO A 131 -9.87 25.78 -8.52
N GLY A 132 -10.33 26.52 -9.51
CA GLY A 132 -9.47 27.30 -10.41
C GLY A 132 -8.69 26.48 -11.46
N LYS A 133 -8.98 25.19 -11.60
CA LYS A 133 -8.39 24.33 -12.63
C LYS A 133 -9.39 24.08 -13.78
N PRO A 134 -8.89 23.79 -14.99
CA PRO A 134 -9.76 23.39 -16.12
C PRO A 134 -10.58 22.14 -15.80
N ALA A 135 -11.72 22.01 -16.48
CA ALA A 135 -12.57 20.83 -16.40
C ALA A 135 -11.80 19.56 -16.75
N VAL A 136 -12.15 18.46 -16.07
CA VAL A 136 -11.65 17.12 -16.39
C VAL A 136 -12.21 16.72 -17.76
N GLN A 137 -11.32 16.47 -18.73
CA GLN A 137 -11.71 16.22 -20.12
C GLN A 137 -12.28 14.83 -20.34
N LYS A 138 -11.81 13.85 -19.54
CA LYS A 138 -12.22 12.43 -19.60
C LYS A 138 -12.63 11.93 -18.21
N PRO A 139 -13.77 12.41 -17.68
CA PRO A 139 -14.24 12.00 -16.36
C PRO A 139 -14.60 10.50 -16.29
N GLU A 140 -14.82 9.86 -17.43
CA GLU A 140 -15.04 8.41 -17.51
C GLU A 140 -13.79 7.58 -17.18
N LEU A 141 -12.60 8.15 -17.24
CA LEU A 141 -11.34 7.47 -16.91
C LEU A 141 -10.95 7.57 -15.43
N THR A 142 -11.74 8.26 -14.63
CA THR A 142 -11.49 8.45 -13.21
C THR A 142 -12.75 8.20 -12.37
N ILE A 143 -12.67 8.40 -11.06
CA ILE A 143 -13.67 7.97 -10.09
C ILE A 143 -14.08 9.09 -9.16
N ASP A 144 -15.24 8.92 -8.54
CA ASP A 144 -15.68 9.71 -7.40
C ASP A 144 -15.36 8.94 -6.10
N LEU A 145 -14.44 9.48 -5.32
CA LEU A 145 -14.05 8.98 -3.99
C LEU A 145 -14.50 9.90 -2.86
N SER A 146 -15.37 10.88 -3.13
CA SER A 146 -15.81 11.85 -2.13
C SER A 146 -16.56 11.24 -0.93
N HIS A 147 -17.02 10.00 -1.09
CA HIS A 147 -17.68 9.21 -0.05
C HIS A 147 -16.82 8.02 0.42
N ALA A 148 -15.50 8.05 0.18
CA ALA A 148 -14.61 7.02 0.73
C ALA A 148 -14.76 6.94 2.25
N HIS A 149 -14.50 5.77 2.81
CA HIS A 149 -14.64 5.56 4.26
C HIS A 149 -13.50 6.21 5.04
N PHE A 150 -12.33 6.23 4.42
CA PHE A 150 -11.11 6.84 4.96
C PHE A 150 -10.34 7.52 3.84
N GLU A 151 -9.52 8.51 4.22
CA GLU A 151 -8.53 9.09 3.33
C GLU A 151 -7.17 9.24 4.00
N VAL A 152 -6.13 9.41 3.20
CA VAL A 152 -4.78 9.63 3.71
C VAL A 152 -4.40 11.09 3.45
N TYR A 153 -4.92 11.99 4.29
CA TYR A 153 -4.56 13.39 4.22
C TYR A 153 -3.16 13.65 4.78
N LEU A 154 -2.27 14.14 3.96
CA LEU A 154 -0.95 14.60 4.39
C LEU A 154 -1.01 16.06 4.81
N ASP A 155 -1.22 16.28 6.10
CA ASP A 155 -1.21 17.64 6.69
C ASP A 155 0.11 18.35 6.36
N PRO A 156 0.10 19.67 6.08
CA PRO A 156 1.30 20.44 5.80
C PRO A 156 2.43 20.33 6.83
N SER A 157 2.11 20.01 8.10
CA SER A 157 3.11 19.78 9.15
C SER A 157 4.02 18.56 8.89
N PHE A 158 3.57 17.58 8.11
CA PHE A 158 4.38 16.44 7.69
C PHE A 158 5.29 16.71 6.49
N VAL A 159 5.18 17.91 5.90
CA VAL A 159 5.93 18.27 4.69
C VAL A 159 7.01 19.27 5.04
N LYS A 160 8.26 18.99 4.68
CA LYS A 160 9.44 19.78 5.06
C LYS A 160 9.32 21.28 4.77
N ASP A 161 8.64 21.68 3.69
CA ASP A 161 8.40 23.09 3.31
C ASP A 161 6.98 23.56 3.65
N GLY A 162 6.20 22.77 4.37
CA GLY A 162 4.83 23.08 4.74
C GLY A 162 3.84 23.17 3.57
N LYS A 163 4.21 22.64 2.39
CA LYS A 163 3.40 22.71 1.17
C LYS A 163 2.91 21.32 0.76
N SER A 164 1.92 20.79 1.48
CA SER A 164 1.21 19.59 1.06
C SER A 164 0.51 19.80 -0.29
N LEU A 165 0.43 18.75 -1.09
CA LEU A 165 -0.36 18.73 -2.32
C LEU A 165 -1.72 18.04 -2.12
N ASP A 166 -1.97 17.50 -0.93
CA ASP A 166 -3.24 16.88 -0.58
C ASP A 166 -4.31 17.90 -0.21
N THR A 167 -5.55 17.50 -0.39
CA THR A 167 -6.75 18.25 0.01
C THR A 167 -7.54 17.40 0.99
N ASP A 168 -7.77 17.91 2.19
CA ASP A 168 -8.59 17.27 3.21
C ASP A 168 -10.08 17.32 2.86
N ASN A 169 -10.78 16.22 3.05
CA ASN A 169 -12.24 16.17 3.04
C ASN A 169 -12.75 15.99 4.48
N PRO A 170 -13.21 17.06 5.16
CA PRO A 170 -13.60 16.99 6.56
C PRO A 170 -14.80 16.07 6.84
N ALA A 171 -15.48 15.56 5.81
CA ALA A 171 -16.55 14.59 5.94
C ALA A 171 -16.04 13.13 5.94
N VAL A 172 -14.76 12.90 5.65
CA VAL A 172 -14.13 11.59 5.58
C VAL A 172 -13.10 11.44 6.68
N THR A 173 -13.08 10.28 7.33
CA THR A 173 -12.13 10.02 8.42
C THR A 173 -10.70 9.89 7.90
N ASN A 174 -9.77 10.64 8.49
CA ASN A 174 -8.35 10.57 8.14
C ASN A 174 -7.67 9.34 8.74
N MET A 175 -6.86 8.66 7.93
CA MET A 175 -5.87 7.69 8.41
C MET A 175 -4.79 8.39 9.24
N VAL A 176 -4.18 7.67 10.18
CA VAL A 176 -3.06 8.18 10.98
C VAL A 176 -1.75 7.89 10.26
N ILE A 177 -0.99 8.92 9.93
CA ILE A 177 0.35 8.76 9.34
C ILE A 177 1.37 8.55 10.47
N LEU A 178 1.99 7.38 10.50
CA LEU A 178 2.95 7.00 11.54
C LEU A 178 4.41 7.11 11.08
N HIS A 179 4.64 6.90 9.79
CA HIS A 179 5.95 7.02 9.18
C HIS A 179 5.82 7.33 7.70
N LYS A 180 6.64 8.26 7.21
CA LYS A 180 6.66 8.60 5.78
C LYS A 180 8.01 9.17 5.37
N ASN A 181 8.61 8.59 4.33
CA ASN A 181 9.84 9.08 3.72
C ASN A 181 9.51 10.03 2.56
N GLY A 182 9.66 11.32 2.79
CA GLY A 182 9.56 12.35 1.76
C GLY A 182 8.18 12.45 1.07
N GLY A 183 8.11 13.24 -0.01
CA GLY A 183 6.88 13.48 -0.78
C GLY A 183 5.96 14.52 -0.13
N LYS A 184 5.05 15.08 -0.93
CA LYS A 184 4.11 16.15 -0.54
C LYS A 184 2.66 15.69 -0.51
N ASP A 185 2.43 14.42 -0.73
CA ASP A 185 1.15 13.73 -0.76
C ASP A 185 1.34 12.25 -0.39
N PHE A 186 0.25 11.56 -0.14
CA PHE A 186 0.26 10.10 -0.06
C PHE A 186 -0.27 9.53 -1.36
N LEU A 187 0.58 8.79 -2.08
CA LEU A 187 0.23 8.16 -3.34
C LEU A 187 0.75 6.74 -3.40
N LEU A 188 0.03 5.86 -4.07
CA LEU A 188 0.54 4.57 -4.51
C LEU A 188 1.40 4.77 -5.77
N ASP A 189 2.41 3.94 -5.97
CA ASP A 189 3.34 4.13 -7.09
C ASP A 189 2.75 3.67 -8.42
N THR A 190 2.41 4.62 -9.27
CA THR A 190 1.78 4.39 -10.59
C THR A 190 2.56 3.48 -11.52
N GLN A 191 3.87 3.31 -11.29
CA GLN A 191 4.73 2.43 -12.08
C GLN A 191 4.85 1.01 -11.52
N GLY A 192 4.24 0.72 -10.35
CA GLY A 192 4.31 -0.60 -9.72
C GLY A 192 5.66 -0.93 -9.09
N ARG A 193 6.38 0.06 -8.54
CA ARG A 193 7.69 -0.13 -7.91
C ARG A 193 7.61 -0.27 -6.39
N GLU A 194 6.48 -0.69 -5.89
CA GLU A 194 6.22 -0.88 -4.45
C GLU A 194 5.68 -2.28 -4.17
N ALA A 195 5.66 -2.65 -2.92
CA ALA A 195 4.80 -3.70 -2.39
C ALA A 195 3.98 -3.11 -1.27
N TYR A 196 2.83 -3.69 -1.02
CA TYR A 196 1.83 -3.21 -0.07
C TYR A 196 1.48 -4.31 0.91
N ILE A 197 1.36 -3.99 2.19
CA ILE A 197 0.97 -4.96 3.21
C ILE A 197 -0.10 -4.40 4.14
N LEU A 198 -0.98 -5.29 4.61
CA LEU A 198 -1.75 -5.12 5.83
C LEU A 198 -1.05 -5.89 6.94
N PHE A 199 -0.86 -5.26 8.08
CA PHE A 199 -0.26 -5.92 9.24
C PHE A 199 -0.85 -5.41 10.55
N ARG A 200 -0.68 -6.18 11.63
CA ARG A 200 -1.17 -5.80 12.95
C ARG A 200 -0.15 -6.13 14.02
N ASP A 201 0.07 -5.17 14.90
CA ASP A 201 0.77 -5.35 16.16
C ASP A 201 0.21 -4.37 17.20
N THR A 202 0.67 -4.45 18.43
CA THR A 202 0.35 -3.43 19.43
C THR A 202 1.06 -2.12 19.09
N LYS A 203 0.51 -1.01 19.57
CA LYS A 203 1.13 0.30 19.38
C LYS A 203 2.54 0.33 19.98
N GLU A 204 2.70 -0.24 21.17
CA GLU A 204 3.98 -0.32 21.90
C GLU A 204 5.03 -1.08 21.09
N ASN A 205 4.66 -2.22 20.52
CA ASN A 205 5.54 -3.01 19.68
C ASN A 205 5.94 -2.22 18.43
N PHE A 206 4.97 -1.59 17.74
CA PHE A 206 5.24 -0.78 16.55
C PHE A 206 6.17 0.40 16.86
N GLU A 207 5.98 1.07 17.99
CA GLU A 207 6.87 2.17 18.42
C GLU A 207 8.30 1.68 18.65
N ALA A 208 8.47 0.43 19.11
CA ALA A 208 9.77 -0.20 19.33
C ALA A 208 10.44 -0.75 18.04
N TYR A 209 9.72 -0.81 16.91
CA TYR A 209 10.30 -1.28 15.65
C TYR A 209 11.48 -0.40 15.24
N LYS A 210 12.56 -1.02 14.76
CA LYS A 210 13.74 -0.29 14.29
C LYS A 210 13.40 0.58 13.06
N ARG A 211 14.04 1.73 12.98
CA ARG A 211 14.04 2.62 11.82
C ARG A 211 15.46 2.67 11.28
N VAL A 212 15.67 2.08 10.12
CA VAL A 212 17.01 1.84 9.56
C VAL A 212 17.16 2.52 8.19
N PRO A 213 18.35 3.04 7.86
CA PRO A 213 18.63 3.60 6.55
C PRO A 213 18.67 2.50 5.49
N LEU A 214 18.70 2.90 4.22
CA LEU A 214 18.93 1.94 3.12
C LEU A 214 20.31 1.27 3.27
N PRO A 215 20.45 -0.01 2.88
CA PRO A 215 21.74 -0.74 2.94
C PRO A 215 22.88 -0.08 2.16
N THR A 216 22.54 0.75 1.19
CA THR A 216 23.50 1.50 0.36
C THR A 216 24.00 2.80 1.00
N VAL A 217 23.42 3.20 2.14
CA VAL A 217 23.85 4.41 2.87
C VAL A 217 24.95 4.02 3.85
N THR A 218 26.15 4.57 3.66
CA THR A 218 27.34 4.22 4.45
C THR A 218 27.50 5.04 5.73
N ASN A 219 27.01 6.27 5.76
CA ASN A 219 27.12 7.18 6.90
C ASN A 219 25.75 7.84 7.15
N ALA A 220 24.81 7.07 7.67
CA ALA A 220 23.50 7.58 8.02
C ALA A 220 23.56 8.53 9.23
N ASP A 221 22.85 9.65 9.12
CA ASP A 221 22.68 10.64 10.17
C ASP A 221 21.19 10.79 10.55
N SER A 222 20.89 11.78 11.37
CA SER A 222 19.52 12.07 11.79
C SER A 222 18.59 12.49 10.63
N ASN A 223 19.13 13.01 9.53
CA ASN A 223 18.38 13.48 8.36
C ASN A 223 18.22 12.41 7.28
N SER A 224 18.93 11.29 7.41
CA SER A 224 18.83 10.19 6.47
C SER A 224 17.45 9.56 6.50
N ALA A 225 16.86 9.33 5.33
CA ALA A 225 15.59 8.61 5.22
C ALA A 225 15.73 7.20 5.81
N LYS A 226 14.77 6.81 6.63
CA LYS A 226 14.78 5.51 7.32
C LYS A 226 13.53 4.71 6.98
N CYS A 227 13.67 3.40 6.93
CA CYS A 227 12.55 2.47 6.76
C CYS A 227 12.22 1.78 8.08
N VAL A 228 10.95 1.53 8.31
CA VAL A 228 10.48 0.78 9.47
C VAL A 228 10.67 -0.69 9.21
N GLN A 229 11.38 -1.39 10.10
CA GLN A 229 11.56 -2.84 10.07
C GLN A 229 10.30 -3.52 10.63
N ILE A 230 9.57 -4.28 9.81
CA ILE A 230 8.31 -4.94 10.19
C ILE A 230 8.53 -6.45 10.16
N PRO A 231 8.24 -7.18 11.27
CA PRO A 231 8.32 -8.64 11.29
C PRO A 231 7.31 -9.30 10.35
N LEU A 232 7.72 -10.36 9.65
CA LEU A 232 6.85 -11.08 8.71
C LEU A 232 5.65 -11.74 9.37
N ASP A 233 5.79 -12.20 10.60
CA ASP A 233 4.71 -12.86 11.36
C ASP A 233 3.56 -11.92 11.76
N LYS A 234 3.71 -10.61 11.53
CA LYS A 234 2.67 -9.60 11.77
C LYS A 234 1.83 -9.30 10.53
N ILE A 235 2.28 -9.77 9.37
CA ILE A 235 1.60 -9.50 8.08
C ILE A 235 0.33 -10.36 7.98
N ILE A 236 -0.76 -9.72 7.56
CA ILE A 236 -2.08 -10.35 7.37
C ILE A 236 -2.34 -10.60 5.89
N ASP A 237 -1.97 -9.66 5.02
CA ASP A 237 -2.06 -9.78 3.56
C ASP A 237 -0.96 -8.93 2.92
N GLY A 238 -0.49 -9.32 1.76
CA GLY A 238 0.57 -8.62 1.06
C GLY A 238 0.52 -8.79 -0.46
N ILE A 239 0.98 -7.76 -1.16
CA ILE A 239 0.98 -7.69 -2.61
C ILE A 239 2.32 -7.14 -3.09
N ASN A 240 3.04 -7.87 -3.95
CA ASN A 240 4.10 -7.31 -4.77
C ASN A 240 3.49 -6.63 -6.01
N ALA A 241 3.76 -5.35 -6.23
CA ALA A 241 3.55 -4.75 -7.55
C ALA A 241 4.83 -4.85 -8.37
N GLN A 242 4.69 -5.02 -9.69
CA GLN A 242 5.80 -5.13 -10.62
C GLN A 242 5.82 -3.92 -11.56
N HIS A 243 7.02 -3.47 -11.87
CA HIS A 243 7.21 -2.36 -12.79
C HIS A 243 6.57 -2.69 -14.15
N ASN A 244 5.75 -1.77 -14.65
CA ASN A 244 5.03 -1.92 -15.91
C ASN A 244 5.95 -2.03 -17.16
N ASN A 245 7.17 -1.47 -17.09
CA ASN A 245 8.15 -1.64 -18.15
C ASN A 245 8.85 -3.00 -18.02
N ALA A 246 8.65 -3.87 -19.02
CA ALA A 246 9.24 -5.22 -19.05
C ALA A 246 10.78 -5.24 -18.99
N ASN A 247 11.44 -4.17 -19.46
CA ASN A 247 12.91 -4.05 -19.38
C ASN A 247 13.42 -3.63 -18.00
N ASN A 248 12.54 -3.39 -17.04
CA ASN A 248 12.89 -3.03 -15.67
C ASN A 248 12.14 -3.92 -14.67
N SER A 249 12.22 -5.25 -14.86
CA SER A 249 11.68 -6.19 -13.89
C SER A 249 12.42 -6.06 -12.57
N LEU A 250 11.69 -5.84 -11.49
CA LEU A 250 12.24 -5.60 -10.16
C LEU A 250 12.20 -6.88 -9.33
N PRO A 251 13.24 -7.17 -8.53
CA PRO A 251 13.15 -8.24 -7.55
C PRO A 251 12.02 -7.99 -6.54
N HIS A 252 11.32 -9.04 -6.13
CA HIS A 252 10.25 -8.95 -5.14
C HIS A 252 10.72 -8.29 -3.84
N ARG A 253 9.80 -7.61 -3.17
CA ARG A 253 10.01 -6.99 -1.86
C ARG A 253 9.44 -7.83 -0.72
N LEU A 254 8.45 -8.66 -1.06
CA LEU A 254 7.87 -9.65 -0.18
C LEU A 254 8.44 -11.03 -0.49
N PRO A 255 8.67 -11.88 0.52
CA PRO A 255 9.02 -13.27 0.28
C PRO A 255 7.82 -14.05 -0.25
N ASP A 256 8.09 -15.17 -0.92
CA ASP A 256 7.07 -16.04 -1.53
C ASP A 256 6.05 -16.57 -0.51
N SER A 257 6.42 -16.66 0.77
CA SER A 257 5.50 -17.07 1.83
C SER A 257 4.37 -16.06 2.09
N ILE A 258 4.56 -14.81 1.69
CA ILE A 258 3.55 -13.74 1.79
C ILE A 258 2.92 -13.48 0.42
N ASP A 259 3.73 -13.36 -0.64
CA ASP A 259 3.24 -13.21 -2.01
C ASP A 259 4.25 -13.74 -3.02
N ALA A 260 3.99 -14.93 -3.53
CA ALA A 260 4.80 -15.58 -4.57
C ALA A 260 4.50 -15.04 -5.99
N GLY A 261 3.51 -14.14 -6.10
CA GLY A 261 3.11 -13.52 -7.37
C GLY A 261 3.49 -12.05 -7.46
N GLU A 262 2.92 -11.41 -8.47
CA GLU A 262 3.06 -9.97 -8.67
C GLU A 262 1.86 -9.38 -9.42
N LEU A 263 1.52 -8.12 -9.15
CA LEU A 263 0.57 -7.34 -9.92
C LEU A 263 1.32 -6.47 -10.93
N LYS A 264 1.03 -6.64 -12.21
CA LYS A 264 1.67 -5.90 -13.28
C LYS A 264 0.63 -5.22 -14.17
N ALA A 265 0.56 -3.91 -14.10
CA ALA A 265 -0.26 -3.09 -15.00
C ALA A 265 0.40 -2.96 -16.38
N LYS A 266 -0.39 -2.66 -17.40
CA LYS A 266 0.12 -2.42 -18.76
C LYS A 266 0.93 -1.12 -18.84
N SER A 267 0.47 -0.08 -18.12
CA SER A 267 1.19 1.21 -18.06
C SER A 267 0.81 2.01 -16.81
N ALA A 268 1.62 3.01 -16.47
CA ALA A 268 1.22 4.05 -15.54
C ALA A 268 0.12 4.92 -16.16
N PHE A 269 -0.74 5.49 -15.34
CA PHE A 269 -1.84 6.40 -15.71
C PHE A 269 -2.84 5.77 -16.71
N SER A 270 -3.08 4.48 -16.55
CA SER A 270 -3.90 3.67 -17.47
C SER A 270 -5.34 3.47 -17.02
N SER A 271 -5.70 3.95 -15.82
CA SER A 271 -6.99 3.66 -15.17
C SER A 271 -7.24 2.16 -14.91
N GLU A 272 -6.20 1.35 -14.94
CA GLU A 272 -6.28 -0.07 -14.65
C GLU A 272 -6.32 -0.33 -13.15
N VAL A 273 -7.23 -1.19 -12.72
CA VAL A 273 -7.39 -1.58 -11.33
C VAL A 273 -7.24 -3.09 -11.17
N PHE A 274 -6.66 -3.52 -10.06
CA PHE A 274 -6.59 -4.93 -9.70
C PHE A 274 -7.69 -5.27 -8.70
N ILE A 275 -8.50 -6.26 -9.03
CA ILE A 275 -9.60 -6.75 -8.19
C ILE A 275 -9.36 -8.21 -7.87
N ARG A 276 -9.44 -8.57 -6.58
CA ARG A 276 -9.24 -9.94 -6.11
C ARG A 276 -10.37 -10.83 -6.63
N LYS A 277 -10.04 -12.02 -7.11
CA LYS A 277 -10.99 -13.00 -7.66
C LYS A 277 -11.86 -13.58 -6.56
N VAL A 278 -13.11 -13.82 -6.86
CA VAL A 278 -14.01 -14.55 -5.98
C VAL A 278 -13.62 -16.02 -5.97
N LYS A 279 -13.43 -16.59 -4.79
CA LYS A 279 -13.22 -18.02 -4.58
C LYS A 279 -14.54 -18.78 -4.56
N GLU A 280 -15.49 -18.27 -3.77
CA GLU A 280 -16.83 -18.86 -3.62
C GLU A 280 -17.84 -17.82 -3.12
N VAL A 281 -19.11 -18.06 -3.39
CA VAL A 281 -20.23 -17.37 -2.76
C VAL A 281 -21.12 -18.40 -2.07
N LYS A 282 -21.31 -18.27 -0.75
CA LYS A 282 -22.11 -19.20 0.03
C LYS A 282 -23.02 -18.44 1.00
N ASN A 283 -24.33 -18.70 0.92
CA ASN A 283 -25.33 -18.03 1.78
C ASN A 283 -25.24 -16.49 1.77
N GLY A 284 -24.97 -15.90 0.59
CA GLY A 284 -24.80 -14.46 0.45
C GLY A 284 -23.46 -13.88 0.91
N PHE A 285 -22.57 -14.72 1.45
CA PHE A 285 -21.21 -14.34 1.81
C PHE A 285 -20.27 -14.65 0.65
N THR A 286 -19.53 -13.63 0.21
CA THR A 286 -18.48 -13.76 -0.80
C THR A 286 -17.14 -13.99 -0.10
N ARG A 287 -16.45 -15.06 -0.45
CA ARG A 287 -15.07 -15.29 -0.05
C ARG A 287 -14.16 -15.01 -1.23
N TYR A 288 -13.19 -14.15 -1.03
CA TYR A 288 -12.16 -13.87 -2.02
C TYR A 288 -11.01 -14.86 -1.95
N GLN A 289 -10.38 -15.10 -3.10
CA GLN A 289 -9.24 -16.00 -3.21
C GLN A 289 -8.02 -15.35 -2.55
N ASP A 290 -7.34 -16.15 -1.74
CA ASP A 290 -6.06 -15.81 -1.12
C ASP A 290 -5.19 -17.05 -1.09
N THR A 291 -4.21 -17.11 -1.99
CA THR A 291 -3.28 -18.23 -2.16
C THR A 291 -1.83 -17.78 -1.89
N ASN A 292 -1.64 -16.59 -1.31
CA ASN A 292 -0.34 -15.94 -1.19
C ASN A 292 0.36 -15.82 -2.57
N ASN A 293 -0.41 -15.53 -3.60
CA ASN A 293 0.10 -15.35 -4.95
C ASN A 293 -0.80 -14.36 -5.71
N SER A 294 -0.40 -13.10 -5.72
CA SER A 294 -1.21 -12.01 -6.30
C SER A 294 -1.47 -12.19 -7.80
N THR A 295 -0.57 -12.83 -8.55
CA THR A 295 -0.81 -13.18 -9.97
C THR A 295 -2.01 -14.12 -10.12
N ASN A 296 -2.15 -15.09 -9.19
CA ASN A 296 -3.28 -16.03 -9.21
C ASN A 296 -4.55 -15.40 -8.64
N ASP A 297 -4.41 -14.55 -7.61
CA ASP A 297 -5.51 -14.08 -6.78
C ASP A 297 -6.24 -12.87 -7.37
N PHE A 298 -5.58 -12.08 -8.22
CA PHE A 298 -6.16 -10.88 -8.80
C PHE A 298 -6.44 -11.02 -10.29
N GLN A 299 -7.35 -10.16 -10.75
CA GLN A 299 -7.59 -9.87 -12.16
C GLN A 299 -7.37 -8.37 -12.41
N LEU A 300 -6.76 -8.06 -13.54
CA LEU A 300 -6.61 -6.70 -14.03
C LEU A 300 -7.90 -6.30 -14.76
N LYS A 301 -8.43 -5.12 -14.44
CA LYS A 301 -9.60 -4.54 -15.07
C LYS A 301 -9.28 -3.16 -15.64
N ASP A 302 -9.77 -2.90 -16.84
CA ASP A 302 -9.61 -1.62 -17.52
C ASP A 302 -10.75 -0.68 -17.10
N ASN A 303 -10.48 0.27 -16.21
CA ASN A 303 -11.45 1.28 -15.74
C ASN A 303 -12.77 0.72 -15.20
N GLU A 304 -12.75 -0.51 -14.68
CA GLU A 304 -13.92 -1.18 -14.10
C GLU A 304 -13.77 -1.26 -12.56
N PHE A 305 -13.93 -0.13 -11.88
CA PHE A 305 -13.81 -0.05 -10.44
C PHE A 305 -15.04 -0.66 -9.74
N ASP A 306 -14.83 -1.43 -8.69
CA ASP A 306 -15.90 -1.87 -7.80
C ASP A 306 -16.04 -0.87 -6.64
N LEU A 307 -17.01 0.02 -6.74
CA LEU A 307 -17.30 1.03 -5.71
C LEU A 307 -18.55 0.68 -4.89
N SER A 308 -19.02 -0.57 -4.94
CA SER A 308 -20.23 -1.02 -4.23
C SER A 308 -20.16 -0.78 -2.72
N ALA A 309 -18.97 -0.86 -2.14
CA ALA A 309 -18.74 -0.58 -0.72
C ALA A 309 -19.12 0.85 -0.30
N LEU A 310 -19.07 1.83 -1.21
CA LEU A 310 -19.45 3.22 -0.91
C LEU A 310 -20.97 3.40 -0.71
N ASN A 311 -21.75 2.40 -1.07
CA ASN A 311 -23.22 2.41 -0.94
C ASN A 311 -23.71 1.63 0.30
N GLU A 312 -22.81 1.12 1.14
CA GLU A 312 -23.05 0.35 2.35
C GLU A 312 -22.82 1.22 3.60
#